data_543f170c08acbd169bf75d457f9b76b9
#
_entry.id   543f170c08acbd169bf75d457f9b76b9
#
_cell.length_a   1.000
_cell.length_b   1.000
_cell.length_c   1.000
_cell.angle_alpha   90.00
_cell.angle_beta   90.00
_cell.angle_gamma   90.00
#
_symmetry.space_group_name_H-M   'P 1'
#
loop_
_entity.id
_entity.type
_entity.pdbx_description
1 polymer ?
#
loop_
_entity_poly.entity_id
_entity_poly.type
_entity_poly.pdbx_seq_one_letter_code
_entity_poly.pdbx_strand_id
1 'polypeptide(L)'
;RPVRWAGSVLSPRAVDAELTLDGAALSRTLVELQGDKRSDPVEPSITITDGAIAVVPGKDGIDLTTNSVAAALPSGVAEVGRPIRIEVKRAVTEPKMTDEAVQALAVRANQATTGKVTLTSGGRTFEIEGKRFRPAFTVTAAGTPEHPTPQLGMDAARVAELLATNMPPGSRNPTGVRFDIQGGVPVPVPGKDAQVCCGPDAPQKLADALLAGKTEVDLPTRTVTAAEGAEWARTLGVTQVVGEFTTRHPAGQPRVRNIHTISDATRGILIAPGDTFSVNDTIGKRTAEKGYVPAPVIENGEHTEDFGGGISQYATTLFNAAFFAGLDIPAYKAHSEYISRYPFGREATLAYPSVDLKIHNNTPYGVVIWPTYTNSSVTVQLWSTPYARGEQTAQNPTGGCGKVTTERTRTFVDGHTDKQNFHASYRCI
;
A
#
# COMPACT_ATOMS: atom_id res chain seq x y z
N ARG A 1 -95.90 -16.17 -24.37
CA ARG A 1 -94.37 -16.29 -24.38
C ARG A 1 -93.80 -15.98 -25.78
N PRO A 2 -94.42 -16.25 -26.93
CA PRO A 2 -93.83 -15.93 -28.24
C PRO A 2 -93.73 -14.42 -28.46
N VAL A 3 -94.64 -13.61 -27.90
CA VAL A 3 -94.61 -12.13 -28.03
C VAL A 3 -93.39 -11.46 -27.40
N ARG A 4 -92.86 -12.08 -26.29
CA ARG A 4 -91.62 -11.62 -25.65
C ARG A 4 -90.38 -11.89 -26.49
N TRP A 5 -90.40 -12.96 -27.25
CA TRP A 5 -89.28 -13.30 -28.16
C TRP A 5 -89.26 -12.38 -29.38
N ALA A 6 -90.44 -12.09 -29.98
CA ALA A 6 -90.53 -11.17 -31.07
C ALA A 6 -90.08 -9.75 -30.74
N GLY A 7 -90.46 -9.24 -29.54
CA GLY A 7 -89.95 -7.98 -29.04
C GLY A 7 -88.43 -7.91 -28.78
N SER A 8 -87.75 -9.04 -28.52
CA SER A 8 -86.34 -9.06 -28.37
C SER A 8 -85.58 -9.07 -29.71
N VAL A 9 -86.24 -9.39 -30.83
CA VAL A 9 -85.63 -9.32 -32.18
C VAL A 9 -85.74 -7.93 -32.78
N LEU A 10 -86.73 -7.14 -32.33
CA LEU A 10 -87.06 -5.82 -32.89
C LEU A 10 -86.52 -4.63 -32.08
N SER A 11 -86.05 -4.86 -30.85
CA SER A 11 -85.43 -3.82 -29.97
C SER A 11 -84.06 -4.22 -29.54
N PRO A 12 -83.05 -3.45 -29.90
CA PRO A 12 -81.69 -3.73 -29.39
C PRO A 12 -81.73 -3.69 -27.86
N ARG A 13 -81.36 -4.80 -27.25
CA ARG A 13 -81.13 -4.85 -25.80
C ARG A 13 -79.73 -4.36 -25.52
N ALA A 14 -79.64 -3.32 -24.73
CA ALA A 14 -78.40 -2.97 -24.16
C ALA A 14 -77.95 -4.14 -23.17
N VAL A 15 -76.86 -4.78 -23.48
CA VAL A 15 -76.18 -5.72 -22.56
C VAL A 15 -75.03 -4.95 -22.00
N ASP A 16 -75.00 -4.74 -20.69
CA ASP A 16 -73.85 -4.19 -20.03
C ASP A 16 -72.74 -5.24 -20.13
N ALA A 17 -71.75 -4.97 -20.94
CA ALA A 17 -70.55 -5.79 -21.06
C ALA A 17 -69.57 -5.32 -19.99
N GLU A 18 -69.28 -6.18 -19.04
CA GLU A 18 -68.23 -5.95 -18.05
C GLU A 18 -66.88 -6.24 -18.66
N LEU A 19 -65.97 -5.25 -18.66
CA LEU A 19 -64.61 -5.42 -19.13
C LEU A 19 -63.74 -5.97 -18.00
N THR A 20 -63.14 -7.13 -18.20
CA THR A 20 -62.13 -7.68 -17.32
C THR A 20 -60.76 -7.65 -18.02
N LEU A 21 -59.73 -7.19 -17.30
CA LEU A 21 -58.35 -7.16 -17.77
C LEU A 21 -57.61 -8.38 -17.27
N ASP A 22 -56.99 -9.14 -18.17
CA ASP A 22 -55.91 -10.06 -17.80
C ASP A 22 -54.65 -9.25 -17.50
N GLY A 23 -54.38 -9.01 -16.21
CA GLY A 23 -53.24 -8.21 -15.76
C GLY A 23 -51.90 -8.80 -16.15
N ALA A 24 -51.77 -10.14 -16.27
CA ALA A 24 -50.51 -10.78 -16.64
C ALA A 24 -50.24 -10.65 -18.15
N ALA A 25 -51.28 -10.82 -18.99
CA ALA A 25 -51.17 -10.62 -20.45
C ALA A 25 -50.90 -9.13 -20.75
N LEU A 26 -51.63 -8.21 -20.11
CA LEU A 26 -51.42 -6.78 -20.27
C LEU A 26 -50.01 -6.34 -19.88
N SER A 27 -49.47 -6.82 -18.74
CA SER A 27 -48.13 -6.46 -18.31
C SER A 27 -47.06 -6.87 -19.34
N ARG A 28 -47.14 -8.07 -19.90
CA ARG A 28 -46.23 -8.53 -20.96
C ARG A 28 -46.32 -7.63 -22.21
N THR A 29 -47.53 -7.35 -22.68
CA THR A 29 -47.76 -6.48 -23.84
C THR A 29 -47.24 -5.05 -23.61
N LEU A 30 -47.43 -4.50 -22.41
CA LEU A 30 -46.91 -3.18 -22.09
C LEU A 30 -45.39 -3.13 -22.10
N VAL A 31 -44.70 -4.17 -21.61
CA VAL A 31 -43.22 -4.25 -21.66
C VAL A 31 -42.77 -4.24 -23.14
N GLU A 32 -43.40 -5.05 -24.01
CA GLU A 32 -43.05 -5.11 -25.44
C GLU A 32 -43.32 -3.78 -26.18
N LEU A 33 -44.45 -3.14 -25.92
CA LEU A 33 -44.85 -1.91 -26.59
C LEU A 33 -44.04 -0.68 -26.16
N GLN A 34 -43.51 -0.67 -24.95
CA GLN A 34 -42.75 0.47 -24.44
C GLN A 34 -41.31 0.50 -24.97
N GLY A 35 -40.65 -0.68 -25.10
CA GLY A 35 -39.27 -0.79 -25.54
C GLY A 35 -38.37 0.20 -24.81
N ASP A 36 -37.57 0.95 -25.56
CA ASP A 36 -36.60 1.94 -25.01
C ASP A 36 -37.23 3.15 -24.30
N LYS A 37 -38.56 3.28 -24.36
CA LYS A 37 -39.31 4.36 -23.70
C LYS A 37 -39.67 4.04 -22.25
N ARG A 38 -39.37 2.83 -21.78
CA ARG A 38 -39.49 2.41 -20.41
C ARG A 38 -38.12 2.58 -19.73
N SER A 39 -38.10 3.11 -18.54
CA SER A 39 -36.90 3.09 -17.66
C SER A 39 -37.33 2.69 -16.26
N ASP A 40 -36.54 1.80 -15.66
CA ASP A 40 -36.69 1.50 -14.25
C ASP A 40 -36.01 2.61 -13.41
N PRO A 41 -36.51 2.90 -12.20
CA PRO A 41 -35.88 3.86 -11.32
C PRO A 41 -34.45 3.40 -10.97
N VAL A 42 -33.53 4.34 -10.91
CA VAL A 42 -32.14 4.10 -10.49
C VAL A 42 -31.97 4.63 -9.09
N GLU A 43 -31.61 3.75 -8.17
CA GLU A 43 -31.36 4.11 -6.79
C GLU A 43 -30.13 5.03 -6.68
N PRO A 44 -30.13 5.99 -5.72
CA PRO A 44 -28.96 6.81 -5.48
C PRO A 44 -27.78 5.98 -4.99
N SER A 45 -26.57 6.38 -5.34
CA SER A 45 -25.33 5.68 -5.02
C SER A 45 -24.22 6.65 -4.63
N ILE A 46 -23.02 6.14 -4.40
CA ILE A 46 -21.85 6.97 -4.08
C ILE A 46 -20.77 6.79 -5.14
N THR A 47 -19.97 7.84 -5.32
CA THR A 47 -18.77 7.85 -6.16
C THR A 47 -17.66 8.65 -5.48
N ILE A 48 -16.46 8.62 -6.07
CA ILE A 48 -15.34 9.45 -5.61
C ILE A 48 -15.18 10.63 -6.57
N THR A 49 -15.32 11.84 -6.02
CA THR A 49 -15.12 13.09 -6.76
C THR A 49 -14.15 13.96 -5.95
N ASP A 50 -13.06 14.42 -6.56
CA ASP A 50 -12.01 15.22 -5.93
C ASP A 50 -11.46 14.61 -4.62
N GLY A 51 -11.38 13.28 -4.59
CA GLY A 51 -10.90 12.53 -3.43
C GLY A 51 -11.89 12.45 -2.26
N ALA A 52 -13.13 12.93 -2.42
CA ALA A 52 -14.21 12.79 -1.46
C ALA A 52 -15.28 11.83 -1.96
N ILE A 53 -16.01 11.19 -1.02
CA ILE A 53 -17.20 10.42 -1.34
C ILE A 53 -18.34 11.41 -1.62
N ALA A 54 -18.89 11.36 -2.81
CA ALA A 54 -20.02 12.19 -3.28
C ALA A 54 -21.20 11.30 -3.64
N VAL A 55 -22.41 11.86 -3.57
CA VAL A 55 -23.65 11.17 -3.99
C VAL A 55 -23.80 11.26 -5.49
N VAL A 56 -24.18 10.16 -6.11
CA VAL A 56 -24.78 10.11 -7.44
C VAL A 56 -26.29 10.09 -7.23
N PRO A 57 -27.01 11.15 -7.61
CA PRO A 57 -28.46 11.23 -7.41
C PRO A 57 -29.21 10.08 -8.08
N GLY A 58 -30.28 9.65 -7.43
CA GLY A 58 -31.23 8.72 -8.01
C GLY A 58 -31.90 9.29 -9.27
N LYS A 59 -32.48 8.42 -10.07
CA LYS A 59 -33.26 8.83 -11.28
C LYS A 59 -34.61 8.15 -11.28
N ASP A 60 -35.64 8.93 -11.58
CA ASP A 60 -36.97 8.41 -11.72
C ASP A 60 -37.10 7.43 -12.89
N GLY A 61 -37.83 6.37 -12.67
CA GLY A 61 -38.32 5.48 -13.72
C GLY A 61 -39.58 6.01 -14.39
N ILE A 62 -39.78 5.63 -15.63
CA ILE A 62 -40.98 5.98 -16.42
C ILE A 62 -41.56 4.69 -17.00
N ASP A 63 -42.82 4.39 -16.67
CA ASP A 63 -43.50 3.16 -17.11
C ASP A 63 -44.98 3.39 -17.40
N LEU A 64 -45.55 2.56 -18.29
CA LEU A 64 -46.98 2.36 -18.41
C LEU A 64 -47.36 1.13 -17.58
N THR A 65 -48.04 1.36 -16.48
CA THR A 65 -48.43 0.28 -15.55
C THR A 65 -49.80 -0.29 -15.92
N THR A 66 -50.08 -1.53 -15.51
CA THR A 66 -51.42 -2.13 -15.65
C THR A 66 -52.50 -1.28 -14.98
N ASN A 67 -52.17 -0.65 -13.85
CA ASN A 67 -53.06 0.25 -13.12
C ASN A 67 -53.38 1.53 -13.93
N SER A 68 -52.38 2.12 -14.62
CA SER A 68 -52.56 3.31 -15.46
C SER A 68 -53.52 3.00 -16.63
N VAL A 69 -53.39 1.80 -17.20
CA VAL A 69 -54.28 1.32 -18.28
C VAL A 69 -55.69 1.04 -17.74
N ALA A 70 -55.79 0.34 -16.62
CA ALA A 70 -57.08 0.02 -15.98
C ALA A 70 -57.88 1.28 -15.61
N ALA A 71 -57.17 2.30 -15.08
CA ALA A 71 -57.81 3.59 -14.74
C ALA A 71 -58.29 4.39 -15.98
N ALA A 72 -57.72 4.17 -17.15
CA ALA A 72 -58.11 4.84 -18.39
C ALA A 72 -59.17 4.09 -19.18
N LEU A 73 -59.56 2.89 -18.78
CA LEU A 73 -60.61 2.12 -19.44
C LEU A 73 -61.98 2.73 -19.18
N PRO A 74 -62.85 2.83 -20.20
CA PRO A 74 -64.22 3.23 -20.00
C PRO A 74 -65.02 2.16 -19.24
N SER A 75 -66.00 2.58 -18.46
CA SER A 75 -66.85 1.67 -17.66
C SER A 75 -67.78 0.78 -18.47
N GLY A 76 -67.80 0.93 -19.79
CA GLY A 76 -68.61 0.11 -20.66
C GLY A 76 -68.19 0.25 -22.14
N VAL A 77 -68.63 -0.67 -22.98
CA VAL A 77 -68.37 -0.71 -24.45
C VAL A 77 -69.64 -0.33 -25.21
N ALA A 78 -69.60 0.78 -25.99
CA ALA A 78 -70.72 1.24 -26.77
C ALA A 78 -71.07 0.30 -27.92
N GLU A 79 -70.05 -0.34 -28.54
CA GLU A 79 -70.24 -1.29 -29.66
C GLU A 79 -69.23 -2.43 -29.59
N VAL A 80 -69.71 -3.66 -29.63
CA VAL A 80 -68.88 -4.86 -29.65
C VAL A 80 -68.15 -4.96 -31.01
N GLY A 81 -66.86 -5.19 -31.00
CA GLY A 81 -66.04 -5.40 -32.19
C GLY A 81 -65.32 -4.14 -32.71
N ARG A 82 -65.53 -2.96 -32.11
CA ARG A 82 -64.74 -1.76 -32.43
C ARG A 82 -63.54 -1.60 -31.49
N PRO A 83 -62.40 -1.16 -32.02
CA PRO A 83 -61.24 -0.88 -31.16
C PRO A 83 -61.47 0.25 -30.19
N ILE A 84 -61.19 0.05 -28.91
CA ILE A 84 -61.28 1.09 -27.89
C ILE A 84 -59.94 1.85 -27.88
N ARG A 85 -60.00 3.14 -28.15
CA ARG A 85 -58.82 4.02 -28.06
C ARG A 85 -58.81 4.66 -26.66
N ILE A 86 -57.76 4.45 -25.92
CA ILE A 86 -57.55 5.06 -24.62
C ILE A 86 -56.26 5.87 -24.63
N GLU A 87 -56.26 7.01 -23.94
CA GLU A 87 -55.05 7.78 -23.66
C GLU A 87 -54.56 7.45 -22.28
N VAL A 88 -53.34 6.92 -22.16
CA VAL A 88 -52.76 6.51 -20.90
C VAL A 88 -51.54 7.38 -20.60
N LYS A 89 -51.52 8.03 -19.46
CA LYS A 89 -50.36 8.75 -18.97
C LYS A 89 -49.35 7.77 -18.41
N ARG A 90 -48.06 8.02 -18.69
CA ARG A 90 -46.96 7.25 -18.09
C ARG A 90 -46.91 7.57 -16.62
N ALA A 91 -46.69 6.55 -15.80
CA ALA A 91 -46.40 6.69 -14.38
C ALA A 91 -44.91 7.00 -14.18
N VAL A 92 -44.62 7.91 -13.29
CA VAL A 92 -43.30 8.15 -12.78
C VAL A 92 -43.13 7.28 -11.50
N THR A 93 -42.06 6.55 -11.44
CA THR A 93 -41.69 5.74 -10.27
C THR A 93 -40.42 6.30 -9.69
N GLU A 94 -40.49 6.88 -8.52
CA GLU A 94 -39.30 7.41 -7.80
C GLU A 94 -38.43 6.27 -7.28
N PRO A 95 -37.10 6.50 -7.13
CA PRO A 95 -36.22 5.62 -6.36
C PRO A 95 -36.78 5.38 -4.95
N LYS A 96 -36.58 4.21 -4.41
CA LYS A 96 -37.06 3.86 -3.07
C LYS A 96 -36.19 4.41 -1.95
N MET A 97 -34.91 4.64 -2.23
CA MET A 97 -33.98 5.34 -1.33
C MET A 97 -33.91 6.81 -1.74
N THR A 98 -33.73 7.71 -0.76
CA THR A 98 -33.61 9.15 -1.05
C THR A 98 -32.15 9.59 -1.13
N ASP A 99 -31.89 10.62 -1.93
CA ASP A 99 -30.57 11.23 -2.06
C ASP A 99 -30.04 11.74 -0.69
N GLU A 100 -30.91 12.30 0.13
CA GLU A 100 -30.56 12.82 1.47
C GLU A 100 -30.09 11.71 2.41
N ALA A 101 -30.73 10.53 2.35
CA ALA A 101 -30.34 9.40 3.17
C ALA A 101 -28.96 8.87 2.76
N VAL A 102 -28.69 8.81 1.45
CA VAL A 102 -27.36 8.42 0.93
C VAL A 102 -26.31 9.51 1.19
N GLN A 103 -26.70 10.79 1.13
CA GLN A 103 -25.82 11.92 1.49
C GLN A 103 -25.37 11.86 2.95
N ALA A 104 -26.24 11.49 3.87
CA ALA A 104 -25.87 11.30 5.28
C ALA A 104 -24.81 10.19 5.44
N LEU A 105 -24.91 9.11 4.68
CA LEU A 105 -23.90 8.04 4.66
C LEU A 105 -22.58 8.50 4.04
N ALA A 106 -22.60 9.26 2.96
CA ALA A 106 -21.39 9.82 2.34
C ALA A 106 -20.65 10.76 3.30
N VAL A 107 -21.36 11.62 4.04
CA VAL A 107 -20.77 12.48 5.07
C VAL A 107 -20.11 11.64 6.16
N ARG A 108 -20.79 10.61 6.68
CA ARG A 108 -20.25 9.71 7.70
C ARG A 108 -18.99 8.98 7.21
N ALA A 109 -18.98 8.47 5.98
CA ALA A 109 -17.82 7.79 5.38
C ALA A 109 -16.63 8.75 5.19
N ASN A 110 -16.88 9.98 4.77
CA ASN A 110 -15.84 11.02 4.68
C ASN A 110 -15.25 11.35 6.05
N GLN A 111 -16.09 11.48 7.08
CA GLN A 111 -15.64 11.73 8.45
C GLN A 111 -14.80 10.57 9.00
N ALA A 112 -15.23 9.32 8.81
CA ALA A 112 -14.50 8.13 9.26
C ALA A 112 -13.13 7.98 8.60
N THR A 113 -12.92 8.61 7.45
CA THR A 113 -11.65 8.58 6.68
C THR A 113 -10.91 9.91 6.68
N THR A 114 -11.25 10.82 7.60
CA THR A 114 -10.50 12.05 7.81
C THR A 114 -9.24 11.75 8.62
N GLY A 115 -8.08 12.22 8.13
CA GLY A 115 -6.81 11.99 8.80
C GLY A 115 -6.19 10.63 8.51
N LYS A 116 -5.33 10.18 9.42
CA LYS A 116 -4.59 8.93 9.29
C LYS A 116 -5.30 7.78 10.00
N VAL A 117 -5.16 6.59 9.44
CA VAL A 117 -5.53 5.32 10.06
C VAL A 117 -4.24 4.64 10.51
N THR A 118 -4.15 4.33 11.79
CA THR A 118 -3.03 3.62 12.40
C THR A 118 -3.34 2.13 12.41
N LEU A 119 -2.53 1.38 11.68
CA LEU A 119 -2.64 -0.07 11.59
C LEU A 119 -1.50 -0.70 12.38
N THR A 120 -1.81 -1.66 13.24
CA THR A 120 -0.80 -2.51 13.90
C THR A 120 -0.91 -3.93 13.38
N SER A 121 0.22 -4.60 13.18
CA SER A 121 0.25 -6.01 12.82
C SER A 121 1.63 -6.61 13.15
N GLY A 122 1.65 -7.70 13.90
CA GLY A 122 2.89 -8.40 14.26
C GLY A 122 3.91 -7.53 15.00
N GLY A 123 3.44 -6.59 15.83
CA GLY A 123 4.29 -5.66 16.58
C GLY A 123 4.83 -4.47 15.76
N ARG A 124 4.42 -4.34 14.50
CA ARG A 124 4.74 -3.18 13.64
C ARG A 124 3.54 -2.25 13.55
N THR A 125 3.81 -0.95 13.46
CA THR A 125 2.78 0.09 13.31
C THR A 125 2.96 0.81 11.98
N PHE A 126 1.86 1.07 11.29
CA PHE A 126 1.80 1.72 9.99
C PHE A 126 0.76 2.82 10.02
N GLU A 127 1.04 3.95 9.40
CA GLU A 127 0.07 5.03 9.22
C GLU A 127 -0.28 5.17 7.73
N ILE A 128 -1.56 5.12 7.43
CA ILE A 128 -2.09 5.28 6.06
C ILE A 128 -3.12 6.40 6.09
N GLU A 129 -3.06 7.31 5.12
CA GLU A 129 -4.09 8.34 4.95
C GLU A 129 -5.46 7.69 4.75
N GLY A 130 -6.42 7.96 5.64
CA GLY A 130 -7.75 7.33 5.62
C GLY A 130 -8.48 7.50 4.29
N LYS A 131 -8.29 8.65 3.61
CA LYS A 131 -8.85 8.90 2.27
C LYS A 131 -8.45 7.85 1.23
N ARG A 132 -7.36 7.09 1.43
CA ARG A 132 -6.94 6.02 0.54
C ARG A 132 -7.94 4.85 0.53
N PHE A 133 -8.74 4.69 1.58
CA PHE A 133 -9.74 3.63 1.68
C PHE A 133 -11.13 4.02 1.15
N ARG A 134 -11.35 5.30 0.79
CA ARG A 134 -12.65 5.78 0.27
C ARG A 134 -13.18 4.99 -0.94
N PRO A 135 -12.33 4.55 -1.91
CA PRO A 135 -12.82 3.77 -3.05
C PRO A 135 -13.41 2.40 -2.71
N ALA A 136 -13.29 1.95 -1.46
CA ALA A 136 -13.87 0.69 -1.00
C ALA A 136 -15.28 0.86 -0.40
N PHE A 137 -15.73 2.08 -0.10
CA PHE A 137 -17.06 2.29 0.44
C PHE A 137 -18.14 2.02 -0.63
N THR A 138 -19.23 1.43 -0.17
CA THR A 138 -20.41 1.10 -0.98
C THR A 138 -21.69 1.50 -0.25
N VAL A 139 -22.77 1.70 -0.99
CA VAL A 139 -24.11 1.81 -0.43
C VAL A 139 -24.93 0.65 -0.94
N THR A 140 -25.56 -0.07 -0.03
CA THR A 140 -26.46 -1.20 -0.30
C THR A 140 -27.82 -0.94 0.29
N ALA A 141 -28.84 -1.55 -0.29
CA ALA A 141 -30.19 -1.54 0.27
C ALA A 141 -30.34 -2.64 1.32
N ALA A 142 -30.78 -2.28 2.54
CA ALA A 142 -31.16 -3.21 3.60
C ALA A 142 -32.67 -3.09 3.84
N GLY A 143 -33.27 -4.06 4.54
CA GLY A 143 -34.69 -4.08 4.83
C GLY A 143 -35.51 -4.85 3.80
N THR A 144 -36.80 -4.50 3.63
CA THR A 144 -37.69 -5.17 2.67
C THR A 144 -37.60 -4.52 1.29
N PRO A 145 -37.93 -5.23 0.20
CA PRO A 145 -37.95 -4.66 -1.15
C PRO A 145 -38.92 -3.48 -1.31
N GLU A 146 -39.95 -3.38 -0.46
CA GLU A 146 -40.91 -2.31 -0.45
C GLU A 146 -40.41 -1.06 0.29
N HIS A 147 -39.59 -1.26 1.32
CA HIS A 147 -39.05 -0.21 2.17
C HIS A 147 -37.55 -0.43 2.41
N PRO A 148 -36.70 -0.27 1.40
CA PRO A 148 -35.26 -0.39 1.55
C PRO A 148 -34.72 0.81 2.31
N THR A 149 -33.76 0.55 3.20
CA THR A 149 -32.99 1.60 3.87
C THR A 149 -31.56 1.54 3.36
N PRO A 150 -30.94 2.68 2.99
CA PRO A 150 -29.55 2.68 2.54
C PRO A 150 -28.63 2.35 3.70
N GLN A 151 -27.68 1.46 3.49
CA GLN A 151 -26.67 1.05 4.45
C GLN A 151 -25.28 1.25 3.88
N LEU A 152 -24.40 1.85 4.68
CA LEU A 152 -22.99 1.99 4.34
C LEU A 152 -22.28 0.65 4.50
N GLY A 153 -21.59 0.23 3.47
CA GLY A 153 -20.76 -0.96 3.44
C GLY A 153 -19.34 -0.66 2.96
N MET A 154 -18.49 -1.67 2.99
CA MET A 154 -17.18 -1.65 2.34
C MET A 154 -16.95 -2.96 1.60
N ASP A 155 -16.39 -2.87 0.41
CA ASP A 155 -15.93 -4.03 -0.35
C ASP A 155 -14.58 -4.52 0.20
N ALA A 156 -14.60 -5.67 0.84
CA ALA A 156 -13.41 -6.27 1.46
C ALA A 156 -12.32 -6.63 0.43
N ALA A 157 -12.70 -7.02 -0.81
CA ALA A 157 -11.73 -7.30 -1.86
C ALA A 157 -11.00 -6.00 -2.28
N ARG A 158 -11.75 -4.90 -2.38
CA ARG A 158 -11.16 -3.59 -2.65
C ARG A 158 -10.29 -3.09 -1.49
N VAL A 159 -10.70 -3.33 -0.25
CA VAL A 159 -9.86 -3.05 0.92
C VAL A 159 -8.55 -3.83 0.88
N ALA A 160 -8.56 -5.11 0.44
CA ALA A 160 -7.36 -5.92 0.28
C ALA A 160 -6.39 -5.32 -0.75
N GLU A 161 -6.90 -4.88 -1.90
CA GLU A 161 -6.09 -4.21 -2.93
C GLU A 161 -5.48 -2.89 -2.40
N LEU A 162 -6.28 -2.09 -1.70
CA LEU A 162 -5.84 -0.82 -1.14
C LEU A 162 -4.81 -1.01 -0.03
N LEU A 163 -4.97 -2.02 0.82
CA LEU A 163 -3.94 -2.44 1.76
C LEU A 163 -2.66 -2.84 1.04
N ALA A 164 -2.77 -3.67 -0.01
CA ALA A 164 -1.62 -4.11 -0.79
C ALA A 164 -0.81 -2.95 -1.38
N THR A 165 -1.51 -1.92 -1.86
CA THR A 165 -0.91 -0.78 -2.55
C THR A 165 -0.38 0.30 -1.61
N ASN A 166 -1.03 0.49 -0.44
CA ASN A 166 -0.73 1.60 0.47
C ASN A 166 0.09 1.20 1.70
N MET A 167 0.27 -0.11 1.96
CA MET A 167 1.18 -0.55 3.02
C MET A 167 2.62 -0.17 2.67
N PRO A 168 3.41 0.28 3.66
CA PRO A 168 4.83 0.57 3.42
C PRO A 168 5.56 -0.66 2.84
N PRO A 169 6.54 -0.45 1.96
CA PRO A 169 7.43 -1.51 1.52
C PRO A 169 8.00 -2.27 2.72
N GLY A 170 8.20 -3.58 2.57
CA GLY A 170 8.73 -4.42 3.64
C GLY A 170 7.74 -4.85 4.72
N SER A 171 6.58 -4.22 4.85
CA SER A 171 5.57 -4.59 5.87
C SER A 171 5.08 -6.04 5.77
N ARG A 172 5.19 -6.65 4.60
CA ARG A 172 4.78 -8.02 4.28
C ARG A 172 5.94 -8.99 4.10
N ASN A 173 7.18 -8.49 4.14
CA ASN A 173 8.35 -9.31 3.88
C ASN A 173 8.68 -10.19 5.10
N PRO A 174 9.05 -11.46 4.90
CA PRO A 174 9.59 -12.29 5.94
C PRO A 174 10.83 -11.65 6.55
N THR A 175 10.94 -11.66 7.87
CA THR A 175 12.09 -11.12 8.59
C THR A 175 13.09 -12.21 8.94
N GLY A 176 14.38 -11.83 9.07
CA GLY A 176 15.43 -12.74 9.55
C GLY A 176 15.99 -13.71 8.52
N VAL A 177 15.55 -13.65 7.25
CA VAL A 177 16.20 -14.38 6.16
C VAL A 177 17.57 -13.76 5.92
N ARG A 178 18.58 -14.62 5.81
CA ARG A 178 19.95 -14.23 5.46
C ARG A 178 20.40 -14.93 4.20
N PHE A 179 21.54 -14.51 3.69
CA PHE A 179 22.22 -15.20 2.58
C PHE A 179 23.59 -15.70 3.04
N ASP A 180 24.02 -16.80 2.44
CA ASP A 180 25.40 -17.25 2.44
C ASP A 180 25.96 -17.19 1.01
N ILE A 181 27.26 -17.02 0.86
CA ILE A 181 27.94 -17.05 -0.45
C ILE A 181 28.72 -18.34 -0.57
N GLN A 182 28.16 -19.29 -1.30
CA GLN A 182 28.72 -20.63 -1.50
C GLN A 182 29.33 -20.73 -2.90
N GLY A 183 30.67 -20.84 -2.98
CA GLY A 183 31.35 -20.93 -4.27
C GLY A 183 31.10 -19.71 -5.20
N GLY A 184 30.87 -18.52 -4.61
CA GLY A 184 30.54 -17.31 -5.37
C GLY A 184 29.07 -17.19 -5.78
N VAL A 185 28.20 -18.05 -5.26
CA VAL A 185 26.76 -18.03 -5.53
C VAL A 185 25.99 -17.65 -4.26
N PRO A 186 25.12 -16.61 -4.28
CA PRO A 186 24.27 -16.26 -3.14
C PRO A 186 23.20 -17.32 -2.90
N VAL A 187 23.14 -17.88 -1.70
CA VAL A 187 22.18 -18.90 -1.30
C VAL A 187 21.38 -18.39 -0.10
N PRO A 188 20.05 -18.29 -0.16
CA PRO A 188 19.24 -17.92 0.99
C PRO A 188 19.36 -18.95 2.12
N VAL A 189 19.59 -18.47 3.33
CA VAL A 189 19.61 -19.26 4.56
C VAL A 189 18.27 -19.04 5.27
N PRO A 190 17.48 -20.10 5.51
CA PRO A 190 16.23 -19.97 6.23
C PRO A 190 16.44 -19.32 7.61
N GLY A 191 15.59 -18.36 7.92
CA GLY A 191 15.56 -17.72 9.25
C GLY A 191 14.72 -18.52 10.24
N LYS A 192 13.85 -17.81 10.96
CA LYS A 192 12.80 -18.39 11.82
C LYS A 192 11.46 -18.11 11.18
N ASP A 193 10.44 -18.86 11.60
CA ASP A 193 9.06 -18.55 11.26
C ASP A 193 8.74 -17.11 11.68
N ALA A 194 8.12 -16.37 10.79
CA ALA A 194 7.82 -14.95 10.98
C ALA A 194 6.32 -14.69 10.93
N GLN A 195 5.87 -13.76 11.76
CA GLN A 195 4.51 -13.21 11.67
C GLN A 195 4.56 -11.97 10.76
N VAL A 196 3.87 -12.04 9.63
CA VAL A 196 3.82 -10.94 8.67
C VAL A 196 2.40 -10.41 8.49
N CYS A 197 2.25 -9.15 8.19
CA CYS A 197 0.98 -8.61 7.76
C CYS A 197 0.69 -9.08 6.32
N CYS A 198 -0.53 -9.42 5.95
CA CYS A 198 -1.68 -9.47 6.81
C CYS A 198 -2.32 -10.85 6.67
N GLY A 199 -2.99 -11.32 7.70
CA GLY A 199 -3.79 -12.53 7.63
C GLY A 199 -5.00 -12.37 6.68
N PRO A 200 -5.65 -13.45 6.28
CA PRO A 200 -6.75 -13.44 5.30
C PRO A 200 -7.93 -12.57 5.74
N ASP A 201 -8.19 -12.49 7.04
CA ASP A 201 -9.33 -11.73 7.60
C ASP A 201 -9.03 -10.24 7.80
N ALA A 202 -7.81 -9.78 7.52
CA ALA A 202 -7.40 -8.39 7.73
C ALA A 202 -8.25 -7.38 6.93
N PRO A 203 -8.59 -7.63 5.64
CA PRO A 203 -9.42 -6.70 4.87
C PRO A 203 -10.81 -6.51 5.48
N GLN A 204 -11.45 -7.60 5.91
CA GLN A 204 -12.78 -7.52 6.55
C GLN A 204 -12.69 -6.79 7.89
N LYS A 205 -11.71 -7.13 8.72
CA LYS A 205 -11.51 -6.48 10.03
C LYS A 205 -11.28 -4.97 9.89
N LEU A 206 -10.50 -4.55 8.87
CA LEU A 206 -10.31 -3.14 8.57
C LEU A 206 -11.59 -2.46 8.09
N ALA A 207 -12.34 -3.11 7.20
CA ALA A 207 -13.61 -2.61 6.70
C ALA A 207 -14.59 -2.36 7.86
N ASP A 208 -14.76 -3.35 8.74
CA ASP A 208 -15.66 -3.25 9.91
C ASP A 208 -15.22 -2.13 10.87
N ALA A 209 -13.91 -1.97 11.07
CA ALA A 209 -13.37 -0.92 11.93
C ALA A 209 -13.63 0.48 11.33
N LEU A 210 -13.41 0.68 10.04
CA LEU A 210 -13.65 1.95 9.37
C LEU A 210 -15.16 2.30 9.33
N LEU A 211 -16.02 1.30 9.12
CA LEU A 211 -17.47 1.48 9.20
C LEU A 211 -17.92 1.88 10.61
N ALA A 212 -17.22 1.41 11.66
CA ALA A 212 -17.41 1.79 13.04
C ALA A 212 -16.73 3.13 13.43
N GLY A 213 -16.06 3.80 12.48
CA GLY A 213 -15.36 5.08 12.72
C GLY A 213 -14.07 4.95 13.52
N LYS A 214 -13.47 3.74 13.58
CA LYS A 214 -12.19 3.51 14.27
C LYS A 214 -11.03 3.90 13.38
N THR A 215 -10.06 4.58 13.95
CA THR A 215 -8.81 5.01 13.25
C THR A 215 -7.58 4.21 13.71
N GLU A 216 -7.72 3.35 14.71
CA GLU A 216 -6.68 2.44 15.19
C GLU A 216 -7.17 1.00 15.03
N VAL A 217 -6.44 0.18 14.27
CA VAL A 217 -6.87 -1.18 13.93
C VAL A 217 -5.67 -2.13 14.03
N ASP A 218 -5.83 -3.15 14.88
CA ASP A 218 -4.88 -4.25 14.94
C ASP A 218 -5.27 -5.32 13.90
N LEU A 219 -4.43 -5.50 12.88
CA LEU A 219 -4.67 -6.44 11.79
C LEU A 219 -4.09 -7.82 12.11
N PRO A 220 -4.80 -8.91 11.78
CA PRO A 220 -4.30 -10.25 11.97
C PRO A 220 -3.06 -10.49 11.10
N THR A 221 -2.12 -11.27 11.64
CA THR A 221 -0.93 -11.73 10.94
C THR A 221 -1.19 -13.08 10.28
N ARG A 222 -0.31 -13.44 9.34
CA ARG A 222 -0.11 -14.83 8.91
C ARG A 222 1.30 -15.29 9.25
N THR A 223 1.44 -16.56 9.55
CA THR A 223 2.75 -17.17 9.72
C THR A 223 3.36 -17.42 8.33
N VAL A 224 4.62 -17.01 8.17
CA VAL A 224 5.49 -17.42 7.06
C VAL A 224 6.56 -18.32 7.65
N THR A 225 6.63 -19.55 7.20
CA THR A 225 7.63 -20.50 7.66
C THR A 225 9.04 -20.09 7.20
N ALA A 226 10.07 -20.54 7.89
CA ALA A 226 11.46 -20.30 7.51
C ALA A 226 11.75 -20.74 6.06
N ALA A 227 11.17 -21.87 5.62
CA ALA A 227 11.30 -22.38 4.25
C ALA A 227 10.65 -21.47 3.22
N GLU A 228 9.42 -21.01 3.45
CA GLU A 228 8.73 -20.05 2.58
C GLU A 228 9.48 -18.71 2.50
N GLY A 229 10.07 -18.27 3.63
CA GLY A 229 10.90 -17.06 3.66
C GLY A 229 12.16 -17.20 2.79
N ALA A 230 12.83 -18.34 2.83
CA ALA A 230 13.99 -18.62 1.98
C ALA A 230 13.61 -18.72 0.50
N GLU A 231 12.46 -19.35 0.18
CA GLU A 231 11.95 -19.43 -1.19
C GLU A 231 11.62 -18.03 -1.74
N TRP A 232 10.91 -17.23 -0.96
CA TRP A 232 10.68 -15.82 -1.33
C TRP A 232 12.00 -15.08 -1.59
N ALA A 233 13.02 -15.25 -0.74
CA ALA A 233 14.30 -14.57 -0.93
C ALA A 233 15.01 -14.96 -2.24
N ARG A 234 14.83 -16.19 -2.73
CA ARG A 234 15.34 -16.62 -4.05
C ARG A 234 14.75 -15.81 -5.20
N THR A 235 13.48 -15.39 -5.07
CA THR A 235 12.81 -14.59 -6.11
C THR A 235 13.33 -13.15 -6.21
N LEU A 236 14.12 -12.68 -5.21
CA LEU A 236 14.59 -11.30 -5.15
C LEU A 236 15.79 -10.99 -6.06
N GLY A 237 16.28 -11.95 -6.83
CA GLY A 237 17.31 -11.71 -7.85
C GLY A 237 18.66 -11.25 -7.30
N VAL A 238 19.12 -11.84 -6.20
CA VAL A 238 20.50 -11.60 -5.71
C VAL A 238 21.45 -12.47 -6.51
N THR A 239 22.31 -11.87 -7.37
CA THR A 239 23.08 -12.63 -8.37
C THR A 239 24.58 -12.37 -8.32
N GLN A 240 25.01 -11.12 -8.13
CA GLN A 240 26.43 -10.72 -8.23
C GLN A 240 26.76 -9.52 -7.33
N VAL A 241 28.04 -9.19 -7.21
CA VAL A 241 28.50 -7.97 -6.52
C VAL A 241 28.15 -6.76 -7.36
N VAL A 242 27.40 -5.83 -6.79
CA VAL A 242 27.01 -4.55 -7.44
C VAL A 242 27.72 -3.35 -6.82
N GLY A 243 28.34 -3.50 -5.65
CA GLY A 243 29.17 -2.49 -5.02
C GLY A 243 30.13 -3.12 -4.01
N GLU A 244 31.34 -2.63 -3.98
CA GLU A 244 32.37 -3.12 -3.07
C GLU A 244 33.26 -1.96 -2.60
N PHE A 245 33.68 -2.01 -1.35
CA PHE A 245 34.71 -1.11 -0.84
C PHE A 245 35.56 -1.78 0.23
N THR A 246 36.82 -1.36 0.33
CA THR A 246 37.77 -1.86 1.32
C THR A 246 38.44 -0.69 2.05
N THR A 247 38.50 -0.78 3.38
CA THR A 247 39.35 0.11 4.19
C THR A 247 40.37 -0.69 4.97
N ARG A 248 41.55 -0.07 5.23
CA ARG A 248 42.68 -0.70 5.91
C ARG A 248 42.88 -0.11 7.30
N HIS A 249 43.44 -0.91 8.22
CA HIS A 249 43.78 -0.51 9.58
C HIS A 249 45.03 -1.27 10.08
N PRO A 250 45.73 -0.77 11.08
CA PRO A 250 46.79 -1.53 11.75
C PRO A 250 46.23 -2.79 12.41
N ALA A 251 46.97 -3.87 12.37
CA ALA A 251 46.68 -5.11 13.09
C ALA A 251 46.98 -4.99 14.60
N GLY A 252 46.43 -5.91 15.39
CA GLY A 252 46.75 -6.06 16.82
C GLY A 252 46.09 -5.04 17.76
N GLN A 253 45.32 -4.10 17.24
CA GLN A 253 44.59 -3.13 18.06
C GLN A 253 43.25 -3.70 18.56
N PRO A 254 42.75 -3.31 19.76
CA PRO A 254 41.44 -3.78 20.27
C PRO A 254 40.27 -3.54 19.31
N ARG A 255 40.29 -2.42 18.56
CA ARG A 255 39.27 -2.09 17.54
C ARG A 255 39.09 -3.15 16.46
N VAL A 256 40.12 -3.95 16.16
CA VAL A 256 40.05 -5.01 15.14
C VAL A 256 38.98 -6.03 15.51
N ARG A 257 38.91 -6.41 16.81
CA ARG A 257 37.85 -7.29 17.32
C ARG A 257 36.45 -6.67 17.09
N ASN A 258 36.30 -5.39 17.37
CA ASN A 258 35.03 -4.71 17.18
C ASN A 258 34.59 -4.67 15.70
N ILE A 259 35.53 -4.46 14.76
CA ILE A 259 35.29 -4.50 13.31
C ILE A 259 34.88 -5.92 12.88
N HIS A 260 35.54 -6.97 13.39
CA HIS A 260 35.17 -8.36 13.12
C HIS A 260 33.76 -8.66 13.66
N THR A 261 33.48 -8.28 14.91
CA THR A 261 32.17 -8.51 15.56
C THR A 261 31.01 -7.89 14.77
N ILE A 262 31.13 -6.61 14.36
CA ILE A 262 30.06 -5.98 13.57
C ILE A 262 29.95 -6.58 12.16
N SER A 263 31.07 -6.99 11.56
CA SER A 263 31.08 -7.66 10.26
C SER A 263 30.33 -8.99 10.32
N ASP A 264 30.62 -9.83 11.32
CA ASP A 264 29.93 -11.11 11.50
C ASP A 264 28.45 -10.94 11.81
N ALA A 265 28.10 -9.93 12.61
CA ALA A 265 26.70 -9.63 12.94
C ALA A 265 25.86 -9.20 11.72
N THR A 266 26.50 -8.54 10.74
CA THR A 266 25.83 -8.02 9.54
C THR A 266 25.96 -8.91 8.31
N ARG A 267 26.80 -9.95 8.36
CA ARG A 267 27.02 -10.84 7.20
C ARG A 267 25.76 -11.54 6.78
N GLY A 268 25.45 -11.45 5.49
CA GLY A 268 24.30 -12.10 4.87
C GLY A 268 22.96 -11.43 5.11
N ILE A 269 22.92 -10.23 5.73
CA ILE A 269 21.67 -9.50 5.91
C ILE A 269 21.10 -9.12 4.55
N LEU A 270 19.82 -9.45 4.35
CA LEU A 270 19.03 -9.06 3.19
C LEU A 270 18.32 -7.73 3.46
N ILE A 271 18.49 -6.77 2.56
CA ILE A 271 17.65 -5.57 2.45
C ILE A 271 16.69 -5.81 1.30
N ALA A 272 15.43 -6.07 1.59
CA ALA A 272 14.42 -6.31 0.55
C ALA A 272 14.10 -5.01 -0.23
N PRO A 273 13.50 -5.12 -1.43
CA PRO A 273 13.06 -3.95 -2.20
C PRO A 273 12.21 -2.98 -1.36
N GLY A 274 12.58 -1.71 -1.35
CA GLY A 274 11.92 -0.65 -0.59
C GLY A 274 12.23 -0.64 0.93
N ASP A 275 12.99 -1.60 1.45
CA ASP A 275 13.39 -1.62 2.87
C ASP A 275 14.59 -0.69 3.13
N THR A 276 14.71 -0.28 4.38
CA THR A 276 15.86 0.50 4.86
C THR A 276 16.58 -0.26 5.95
N PHE A 277 17.86 -0.54 5.73
CA PHE A 277 18.77 -1.09 6.73
C PHE A 277 19.31 0.03 7.60
N SER A 278 19.22 -0.15 8.92
CA SER A 278 19.83 0.70 9.95
C SER A 278 20.88 -0.11 10.71
N VAL A 279 22.09 0.41 10.79
CA VAL A 279 23.14 -0.25 11.56
C VAL A 279 22.78 -0.27 13.05
N ASN A 280 22.29 0.86 13.59
CA ASN A 280 21.95 0.96 15.01
C ASN A 280 20.77 0.07 15.40
N ASP A 281 19.71 0.02 14.58
CA ASP A 281 18.55 -0.82 14.86
C ASP A 281 18.90 -2.32 14.79
N THR A 282 19.82 -2.68 13.89
CA THR A 282 20.24 -4.07 13.70
C THR A 282 21.19 -4.55 14.80
N ILE A 283 22.19 -3.75 15.15
CA ILE A 283 23.26 -4.14 16.09
C ILE A 283 22.90 -3.77 17.53
N GLY A 284 22.17 -2.69 17.72
CA GLY A 284 21.83 -2.13 19.03
C GLY A 284 23.06 -1.56 19.77
N LYS A 285 22.93 -1.40 21.08
CA LYS A 285 24.04 -0.96 21.93
C LYS A 285 25.18 -1.98 21.88
N ARG A 286 26.40 -1.49 21.76
CA ARG A 286 27.65 -2.29 21.75
C ARG A 286 28.00 -2.61 23.18
N THR A 287 28.06 -3.88 23.53
CA THR A 287 28.32 -4.34 24.90
C THR A 287 29.30 -5.53 24.91
N ALA A 288 29.89 -5.82 26.07
CA ALA A 288 30.78 -6.96 26.23
C ALA A 288 30.08 -8.29 25.91
N GLU A 289 28.80 -8.44 26.28
CA GLU A 289 27.99 -9.66 26.03
C GLU A 289 27.81 -9.93 24.53
N LYS A 290 27.83 -8.87 23.70
CA LYS A 290 27.80 -8.99 22.22
C LYS A 290 29.19 -9.19 21.61
N GLY A 291 30.24 -9.30 22.42
CA GLY A 291 31.61 -9.55 22.00
C GLY A 291 32.44 -8.30 21.69
N TYR A 292 31.89 -7.10 21.91
CA TYR A 292 32.66 -5.86 21.77
C TYR A 292 33.60 -5.64 22.92
N VAL A 293 34.70 -4.90 22.66
CA VAL A 293 35.72 -4.52 23.66
C VAL A 293 35.89 -3.00 23.66
N PRO A 294 36.36 -2.41 24.77
CA PRO A 294 36.77 -1.01 24.82
C PRO A 294 37.86 -0.73 23.78
N ALA A 295 37.74 0.36 23.08
CA ALA A 295 38.72 0.84 22.11
C ALA A 295 38.51 2.36 21.87
N PRO A 296 39.52 3.08 21.36
CA PRO A 296 39.42 4.52 21.15
C PRO A 296 38.23 4.94 20.27
N VAL A 297 37.48 5.93 20.72
CA VAL A 297 36.42 6.63 20.06
C VAL A 297 36.68 8.14 20.06
N ILE A 298 36.04 8.85 19.11
CA ILE A 298 36.03 10.32 19.12
C ILE A 298 34.59 10.71 19.52
N GLU A 299 34.43 11.23 20.73
CA GLU A 299 33.14 11.71 21.25
C GLU A 299 33.23 13.21 21.53
N ASN A 300 32.34 14.00 20.91
CA ASN A 300 32.32 15.47 21.00
C ASN A 300 33.68 16.16 20.67
N GLY A 301 34.55 15.47 19.91
CA GLY A 301 35.89 15.95 19.56
C GLY A 301 36.97 15.60 20.60
N GLU A 302 36.65 14.79 21.60
CA GLU A 302 37.61 14.25 22.55
C GLU A 302 37.87 12.77 22.25
N HIS A 303 39.13 12.33 22.48
CA HIS A 303 39.52 10.93 22.36
C HIS A 303 39.30 10.22 23.70
N THR A 304 38.30 9.31 23.69
CA THR A 304 37.96 8.47 24.87
C THR A 304 37.99 6.99 24.49
N GLU A 305 37.72 6.11 25.43
CA GLU A 305 37.52 4.68 25.15
C GLU A 305 36.10 4.27 25.48
N ASP A 306 35.47 3.54 24.54
CA ASP A 306 34.12 2.96 24.72
C ASP A 306 34.00 1.61 23.99
N PHE A 307 33.03 0.80 24.42
CA PHE A 307 32.71 -0.45 23.77
C PHE A 307 32.28 -0.22 22.29
N GLY A 308 32.95 -0.95 21.41
CA GLY A 308 32.71 -0.81 19.98
C GLY A 308 33.55 0.26 19.30
N GLY A 309 34.54 0.88 19.99
CA GLY A 309 35.48 1.81 19.34
C GLY A 309 36.05 1.22 18.04
N GLY A 310 36.10 2.04 16.97
CA GLY A 310 36.58 1.63 15.65
C GLY A 310 35.53 1.08 14.67
N ILE A 311 34.28 0.82 15.07
CA ILE A 311 33.22 0.30 14.17
C ILE A 311 32.80 1.30 13.08
N SER A 312 33.09 2.60 13.27
CA SER A 312 32.91 3.60 12.21
C SER A 312 33.73 3.27 10.95
N GLN A 313 34.77 2.47 11.06
CA GLN A 313 35.49 1.97 9.89
C GLN A 313 34.63 1.01 9.06
N TYR A 314 33.91 0.09 9.70
CA TYR A 314 32.93 -0.75 9.03
C TYR A 314 31.83 0.11 8.38
N ALA A 315 31.28 1.09 9.11
CA ALA A 315 30.26 1.99 8.57
C ALA A 315 30.75 2.79 7.37
N THR A 316 31.97 3.33 7.42
CA THR A 316 32.58 4.02 6.27
C THR A 316 32.75 3.08 5.07
N THR A 317 33.14 1.82 5.32
CA THR A 317 33.28 0.82 4.25
C THR A 317 31.94 0.48 3.62
N LEU A 318 30.92 0.23 4.43
CA LEU A 318 29.56 -0.04 3.96
C LEU A 318 28.95 1.19 3.23
N PHE A 319 29.16 2.41 3.76
CA PHE A 319 28.75 3.65 3.10
C PHE A 319 29.30 3.73 1.66
N ASN A 320 30.59 3.49 1.49
CA ASN A 320 31.22 3.54 0.18
C ASN A 320 30.75 2.41 -0.75
N ALA A 321 30.56 1.19 -0.23
CA ALA A 321 29.97 0.10 -1.03
C ALA A 321 28.57 0.49 -1.54
N ALA A 322 27.72 1.09 -0.70
CA ALA A 322 26.39 1.59 -1.08
C ALA A 322 26.46 2.79 -2.03
N PHE A 323 27.43 3.68 -1.83
CA PHE A 323 27.69 4.81 -2.72
C PHE A 323 27.95 4.33 -4.16
N PHE A 324 28.86 3.36 -4.35
CA PHE A 324 29.19 2.83 -5.67
C PHE A 324 28.12 1.88 -6.24
N ALA A 325 27.32 1.21 -5.38
CA ALA A 325 26.16 0.43 -5.82
C ALA A 325 24.98 1.29 -6.27
N GLY A 326 25.03 2.62 -6.11
CA GLY A 326 23.94 3.52 -6.49
C GLY A 326 22.73 3.48 -5.53
N LEU A 327 22.86 2.89 -4.33
CA LEU A 327 21.79 2.83 -3.34
C LEU A 327 21.56 4.18 -2.67
N ASP A 328 20.35 4.41 -2.17
CA ASP A 328 20.05 5.60 -1.39
C ASP A 328 20.63 5.49 0.04
N ILE A 329 21.19 6.60 0.53
CA ILE A 329 21.80 6.70 1.85
C ILE A 329 21.10 7.83 2.62
N PRO A 330 19.91 7.58 3.20
CA PRO A 330 19.09 8.61 3.81
C PRO A 330 19.64 9.15 5.13
N ALA A 331 20.54 8.43 5.79
CA ALA A 331 21.17 8.90 7.02
C ALA A 331 22.64 8.44 7.09
N TYR A 332 23.50 9.40 7.36
CA TYR A 332 24.92 9.20 7.69
C TYR A 332 25.46 10.48 8.36
N LYS A 333 26.60 10.40 9.01
CA LYS A 333 27.31 11.55 9.55
C LYS A 333 28.82 11.31 9.42
N ALA A 334 29.54 12.28 8.84
CA ALA A 334 30.99 12.27 8.81
C ALA A 334 31.59 12.53 10.21
N HIS A 335 32.85 12.14 10.42
CA HIS A 335 33.57 12.51 11.63
C HIS A 335 33.81 14.03 11.67
N SER A 336 33.96 14.58 12.88
CA SER A 336 34.29 16.00 13.05
C SER A 336 35.75 16.33 12.68
N GLU A 337 36.58 15.31 12.52
CA GLU A 337 37.98 15.40 12.12
C GLU A 337 38.22 14.47 10.93
N TYR A 338 39.03 14.89 9.97
CA TYR A 338 39.40 14.05 8.86
C TYR A 338 40.33 12.92 9.31
N ILE A 339 39.91 11.69 9.04
CA ILE A 339 40.67 10.49 9.32
C ILE A 339 41.30 9.98 8.02
N SER A 340 42.61 10.07 7.88
CA SER A 340 43.35 9.82 6.61
C SER A 340 43.20 8.41 6.03
N ARG A 341 42.74 7.44 6.81
CA ARG A 341 42.44 6.07 6.32
C ARG A 341 41.09 5.98 5.59
N TYR A 342 40.27 7.05 5.62
CA TYR A 342 38.97 7.12 4.95
C TYR A 342 39.03 8.02 3.73
N PRO A 343 38.20 7.79 2.71
CA PRO A 343 38.07 8.73 1.59
C PRO A 343 37.56 10.08 2.10
N PHE A 344 38.25 11.16 1.76
CA PHE A 344 37.86 12.52 2.12
C PHE A 344 36.44 12.83 1.66
N GLY A 345 35.59 13.33 2.54
CA GLY A 345 34.18 13.66 2.23
C GLY A 345 33.25 12.45 2.02
N ARG A 346 33.73 11.20 2.12
CA ARG A 346 32.93 9.98 1.98
C ARG A 346 33.17 9.01 3.11
N GLU A 347 32.65 9.35 4.27
CA GLU A 347 32.79 8.56 5.48
C GLU A 347 31.51 8.58 6.32
N ALA A 348 31.38 7.62 7.22
CA ALA A 348 30.26 7.51 8.14
C ALA A 348 30.76 7.09 9.53
N THR A 349 30.34 7.82 10.56
CA THR A 349 30.52 7.47 11.96
C THR A 349 29.27 6.81 12.55
N LEU A 350 29.43 6.11 13.66
CA LEU A 350 28.34 5.48 14.41
C LEU A 350 28.43 5.86 15.89
N ALA A 351 27.31 6.27 16.48
CA ALA A 351 27.14 6.41 17.93
C ALA A 351 25.70 6.00 18.32
N TYR A 352 25.57 5.04 19.23
CA TYR A 352 24.24 4.58 19.64
C TYR A 352 23.65 5.45 20.75
N PRO A 353 22.37 5.83 20.66
CA PRO A 353 21.43 5.55 19.57
C PRO A 353 21.41 6.64 18.48
N SER A 354 22.13 7.74 18.64
CA SER A 354 21.87 9.03 17.98
C SER A 354 22.50 9.21 16.60
N VAL A 355 23.61 8.53 16.30
CA VAL A 355 24.30 8.65 15.00
C VAL A 355 24.31 7.30 14.31
N ASP A 356 23.64 7.23 13.16
CA ASP A 356 23.42 6.00 12.43
C ASP A 356 23.87 6.10 10.97
N LEU A 357 24.09 4.96 10.35
CA LEU A 357 24.16 4.78 8.92
C LEU A 357 22.91 4.01 8.47
N LYS A 358 22.14 4.61 7.58
CA LYS A 358 20.98 3.97 6.95
C LYS A 358 21.18 3.83 5.46
N ILE A 359 20.83 2.66 4.93
CA ILE A 359 20.87 2.35 3.49
C ILE A 359 19.48 1.91 3.08
N HIS A 360 18.92 2.59 2.10
CA HIS A 360 17.63 2.28 1.54
C HIS A 360 17.81 1.55 0.20
N ASN A 361 17.15 0.41 0.07
CA ASN A 361 17.13 -0.35 -1.17
C ASN A 361 16.07 0.23 -2.12
N ASN A 362 16.48 1.14 -2.97
CA ASN A 362 15.68 1.77 -4.03
C ASN A 362 15.60 0.94 -5.32
N THR A 363 15.99 -0.34 -5.28
CA THR A 363 15.95 -1.24 -6.43
C THR A 363 14.79 -2.23 -6.35
N PRO A 364 14.36 -2.85 -7.46
CA PRO A 364 13.36 -3.92 -7.42
C PRO A 364 13.93 -5.28 -6.97
N TYR A 365 15.22 -5.35 -6.66
CA TYR A 365 15.92 -6.58 -6.30
C TYR A 365 16.32 -6.59 -4.81
N GLY A 366 16.58 -7.76 -4.25
CA GLY A 366 17.20 -7.87 -2.93
C GLY A 366 18.64 -7.38 -2.95
N VAL A 367 19.08 -6.74 -1.86
CA VAL A 367 20.48 -6.34 -1.64
C VAL A 367 21.00 -7.07 -0.42
N VAL A 368 22.10 -7.81 -0.55
CA VAL A 368 22.72 -8.56 0.55
C VAL A 368 24.03 -7.89 0.96
N ILE A 369 24.17 -7.62 2.25
CA ILE A 369 25.40 -7.10 2.86
C ILE A 369 26.33 -8.27 3.15
N TRP A 370 27.52 -8.26 2.53
CA TRP A 370 28.51 -9.33 2.68
C TRP A 370 29.88 -8.79 3.08
N PRO A 371 30.13 -8.59 4.37
CA PRO A 371 31.45 -8.17 4.85
C PRO A 371 32.41 -9.33 4.94
N THR A 372 33.66 -9.07 4.59
CA THR A 372 34.82 -9.92 4.85
C THR A 372 35.93 -9.10 5.50
N TYR A 373 36.85 -9.74 6.19
CA TYR A 373 37.90 -9.03 6.88
C TYR A 373 39.19 -9.85 7.00
N THR A 374 40.27 -9.13 7.24
CA THR A 374 41.57 -9.67 7.69
C THR A 374 41.95 -8.98 8.99
N ASN A 375 43.12 -9.29 9.55
CA ASN A 375 43.62 -8.57 10.72
C ASN A 375 43.96 -7.09 10.43
N SER A 376 43.98 -6.64 9.17
CA SER A 376 44.37 -5.29 8.78
C SER A 376 43.44 -4.63 7.76
N SER A 377 42.32 -5.24 7.45
CA SER A 377 41.33 -4.67 6.50
C SER A 377 39.92 -5.17 6.77
N VAL A 378 38.94 -4.38 6.35
CA VAL A 378 37.55 -4.81 6.20
C VAL A 378 37.10 -4.45 4.79
N THR A 379 36.43 -5.39 4.13
CA THR A 379 35.81 -5.24 2.81
C THR A 379 34.30 -5.48 2.98
N VAL A 380 33.48 -4.64 2.41
CA VAL A 380 32.04 -4.87 2.31
C VAL A 380 31.65 -4.99 0.85
N GLN A 381 31.05 -6.10 0.49
CA GLN A 381 30.41 -6.34 -0.79
C GLN A 381 28.89 -6.20 -0.62
N LEU A 382 28.24 -5.60 -1.60
CA LEU A 382 26.79 -5.60 -1.77
C LEU A 382 26.45 -6.49 -2.96
N TRP A 383 25.66 -7.54 -2.70
CA TRP A 383 25.24 -8.49 -3.72
C TRP A 383 23.80 -8.22 -4.13
N SER A 384 23.54 -8.13 -5.42
CA SER A 384 22.21 -7.86 -6.00
C SER A 384 22.22 -8.17 -7.50
N THR A 385 21.15 -7.84 -8.20
CA THR A 385 21.15 -7.65 -9.65
C THR A 385 21.51 -6.19 -9.96
N PRO A 386 22.36 -5.90 -10.96
CA PRO A 386 22.68 -4.53 -11.36
C PRO A 386 21.43 -3.71 -11.67
N TYR A 387 21.31 -2.55 -11.05
CA TYR A 387 20.21 -1.61 -11.25
C TYR A 387 20.71 -0.19 -11.48
N ALA A 388 21.69 0.25 -10.71
CA ALA A 388 22.37 1.52 -10.85
C ALA A 388 23.85 1.37 -10.47
N ARG A 389 24.68 2.29 -10.97
CA ARG A 389 26.07 2.43 -10.58
C ARG A 389 26.32 3.88 -10.17
N GLY A 390 26.92 4.06 -8.99
CA GLY A 390 27.36 5.37 -8.49
C GLY A 390 28.81 5.66 -8.85
N GLU A 391 29.12 6.90 -9.20
CA GLU A 391 30.46 7.40 -9.45
C GLU A 391 30.63 8.77 -8.80
N GLN A 392 31.78 9.03 -8.16
CA GLN A 392 32.10 10.37 -7.68
C GLN A 392 32.49 11.24 -8.85
N THR A 393 31.68 12.25 -9.16
CA THR A 393 31.90 13.14 -10.34
C THR A 393 32.46 14.49 -9.96
N ALA A 394 32.25 14.94 -8.72
CA ALA A 394 32.87 16.17 -8.22
C ALA A 394 33.10 16.11 -6.70
N GLN A 395 34.02 16.94 -6.23
CA GLN A 395 34.24 17.18 -4.80
C GLN A 395 34.80 18.59 -4.59
N ASN A 396 34.24 19.31 -3.65
CA ASN A 396 34.69 20.67 -3.33
C ASN A 396 34.57 20.95 -1.81
N PRO A 397 35.65 21.32 -1.13
CA PRO A 397 37.05 21.22 -1.57
C PRO A 397 37.51 19.77 -1.69
N THR A 398 38.65 19.54 -2.35
CA THR A 398 39.25 18.20 -2.54
C THR A 398 40.14 17.79 -1.35
N GLY A 399 40.31 18.64 -0.37
CA GLY A 399 41.09 18.42 0.86
C GLY A 399 40.97 19.58 1.80
N GLY A 400 41.55 19.45 3.01
CA GLY A 400 41.58 20.50 4.05
C GLY A 400 40.48 20.31 5.11
N CYS A 401 40.10 21.41 5.79
CA CYS A 401 39.07 21.44 6.82
C CYS A 401 37.87 22.29 6.34
N GLY A 402 36.79 22.29 7.12
CA GLY A 402 35.55 22.98 6.79
C GLY A 402 34.52 22.08 6.11
N LYS A 403 33.56 22.69 5.43
CA LYS A 403 32.49 21.98 4.75
C LYS A 403 32.97 21.41 3.43
N VAL A 404 32.66 20.15 3.18
CA VAL A 404 32.99 19.39 1.97
C VAL A 404 31.69 18.90 1.34
N THR A 405 31.56 19.10 0.04
CA THR A 405 30.48 18.49 -0.76
C THR A 405 31.08 17.54 -1.76
N THR A 406 30.60 16.29 -1.76
CA THR A 406 30.95 15.25 -2.71
C THR A 406 29.74 14.95 -3.57
N GLU A 407 29.85 15.15 -4.88
CA GLU A 407 28.82 14.82 -5.85
C GLU A 407 28.97 13.37 -6.29
N ARG A 408 27.87 12.63 -6.29
CA ARG A 408 27.74 11.32 -6.93
C ARG A 408 26.80 11.43 -8.13
N THR A 409 27.24 10.97 -9.29
CA THR A 409 26.35 10.67 -10.40
C THR A 409 25.99 9.20 -10.37
N ARG A 410 24.70 8.88 -10.44
CA ARG A 410 24.23 7.52 -10.66
C ARG A 410 23.87 7.33 -12.13
N THR A 411 24.24 6.19 -12.70
CA THR A 411 23.80 5.75 -14.02
C THR A 411 22.99 4.47 -13.83
N PHE A 412 21.77 4.48 -14.29
CA PHE A 412 20.82 3.37 -14.19
C PHE A 412 20.92 2.46 -15.42
N VAL A 413 20.42 1.22 -15.28
CA VAL A 413 20.48 0.23 -16.37
C VAL A 413 19.68 0.62 -17.61
N ASP A 414 18.70 1.50 -17.50
CA ASP A 414 17.95 2.09 -18.63
C ASP A 414 18.65 3.30 -19.28
N GLY A 415 19.82 3.68 -18.77
CA GLY A 415 20.66 4.75 -19.28
C GLY A 415 20.36 6.15 -18.71
N HIS A 416 19.29 6.32 -17.91
CA HIS A 416 19.10 7.61 -17.26
C HIS A 416 20.15 7.85 -16.17
N THR A 417 20.37 9.12 -15.81
CA THR A 417 21.30 9.52 -14.76
C THR A 417 20.67 10.50 -13.81
N ASP A 418 21.11 10.48 -12.56
CA ASP A 418 20.81 11.52 -11.57
C ASP A 418 22.05 11.91 -10.77
N LYS A 419 21.95 13.01 -10.02
CA LYS A 419 23.03 13.51 -9.18
C LYS A 419 22.59 13.65 -7.74
N GLN A 420 23.48 13.28 -6.83
CA GLN A 420 23.27 13.39 -5.39
C GLN A 420 24.50 14.02 -4.73
N ASN A 421 24.26 14.84 -3.70
CA ASN A 421 25.32 15.47 -2.93
C ASN A 421 25.42 14.87 -1.53
N PHE A 422 26.66 14.60 -1.13
CA PHE A 422 27.02 14.13 0.21
C PHE A 422 27.85 15.18 0.91
N HIS A 423 27.61 15.40 2.21
CA HIS A 423 28.23 16.47 2.95
C HIS A 423 29.04 15.95 4.13
N ALA A 424 30.21 16.52 4.31
CA ALA A 424 31.04 16.35 5.50
C ALA A 424 31.42 17.73 6.04
N SER A 425 31.81 17.81 7.31
CA SER A 425 32.31 19.04 7.91
C SER A 425 33.41 18.71 8.89
N TYR A 426 34.64 19.11 8.57
CA TYR A 426 35.83 18.85 9.37
C TYR A 426 36.26 20.10 10.12
N ARG A 427 36.62 19.94 11.41
CA ARG A 427 37.22 21.02 12.20
C ARG A 427 38.60 21.35 11.64
N CYS A 428 38.92 22.63 11.64
CA CYS A 428 40.27 23.12 11.39
C CYS A 428 41.05 23.03 12.72
N ILE A 429 42.02 22.17 12.75
CA ILE A 429 42.93 21.95 13.91
C ILE A 429 44.21 22.71 13.66
#